data_831d061ff6ce6c76f3536235161f6684
#
_entry.id   831d061ff6ce6c76f3536235161f6684
#
_cell.length_a   1.000
_cell.length_b   1.000
_cell.length_c   1.000
_cell.angle_alpha   90.00
_cell.angle_beta   90.00
_cell.angle_gamma   90.00
#
_symmetry.space_group_name_H-M   'P 1'
#
loop_
_entity.id
_entity.type
_entity.pdbx_description
1 polymer ?
#
loop_
_entity_poly.entity_id
_entity_poly.type
_entity_poly.pdbx_seq_one_letter_code
_entity_poly.pdbx_strand_id
1 'polypeptide(L)'
;MTSEERASSASTSRLLPRSNAHYVPNYGAAEAQPPRNVRKEDTSFVHVLLPCTAMWCVTFIGSLDTTIVAMLLGTISSSFLAAERASWIGSTFLLSVCCTAPLYGRLSDIFGRKRSLLLAVSVFLIGTLLCGLARSMNQFLIARTLAGLGGGGLNTLNSVIMSSLVPLKSRGVYQGLSNIVYGLGVGTGAPLGGLLNDKIGWRGAFYVQIPFLLVALLALSCFLEHDEGIHFGPGDSIWRRLKDVDILGLALFACVPISFLLAFDLVSVQNAPLSDKYVMSAIFIALIAFVLFLAVERTLPRFPLLSFSILSIRSVWSTASANFFISMALISFNYFFPFFFQTVAQMPASDVGLRMMPASFAIGVGSLAAGFYMRHYGRYYGYLCVSVVVLCLSCLPMAFYSFNPPKLLPFVFNVPLTFSQAGFFTCALVALVHVVGQESLGVATGMNYLFRSTGQVMGISLSGFLLQWTLSDELGKRILGPGSDELILQIRHDSTILPSLPADLRHEALLSYTSALHNVFLFIIGCYVCTMILSFFVENKHLDEPFSDE
;
A
#
# COMPACT_ATOMS: atom_id res chain seq x y z
N MET A 1 -38.19 -26.01 62.75
CA MET A 1 -37.74 -27.29 62.20
C MET A 1 -36.74 -26.89 61.15
N THR A 2 -35.56 -26.78 61.51
CA THR A 2 -34.32 -27.58 61.73
C THR A 2 -33.55 -27.61 60.42
N SER A 3 -32.61 -26.79 60.32
CA SER A 3 -31.13 -26.85 60.32
C SER A 3 -30.56 -28.29 60.24
N GLU A 4 -30.59 -28.95 59.06
CA GLU A 4 -29.80 -30.14 58.78
C GLU A 4 -30.07 -30.59 57.31
N GLU A 5 -29.41 -29.94 56.36
CA GLU A 5 -29.12 -30.44 55.01
C GLU A 5 -28.11 -29.55 54.29
N ARG A 6 -26.99 -29.32 54.95
CA ARG A 6 -25.80 -28.73 54.35
C ARG A 6 -24.58 -29.52 54.76
N ALA A 7 -24.42 -30.72 54.26
CA ALA A 7 -23.14 -31.43 54.28
C ALA A 7 -23.29 -32.76 53.54
N SER A 8 -23.09 -32.81 52.21
CA SER A 8 -22.66 -34.03 51.49
C SER A 8 -22.61 -33.76 50.00
N SER A 9 -21.52 -33.20 49.50
CA SER A 9 -20.97 -33.55 48.18
C SER A 9 -19.63 -32.86 47.97
N ALA A 10 -18.69 -33.13 48.87
CA ALA A 10 -17.28 -32.97 48.56
C ALA A 10 -16.74 -34.35 48.18
N SER A 11 -16.12 -34.43 47.03
CA SER A 11 -15.18 -35.45 46.55
C SER A 11 -15.55 -36.07 45.20
N THR A 12 -14.73 -35.71 44.29
CA THR A 12 -14.07 -36.47 43.23
C THR A 12 -13.94 -35.64 41.96
N SER A 13 -13.06 -34.64 41.99
CA SER A 13 -12.49 -34.08 40.76
C SER A 13 -11.32 -34.97 40.34
N ARG A 14 -11.56 -35.90 39.43
CA ARG A 14 -10.52 -36.66 38.73
C ARG A 14 -9.64 -35.66 37.94
N LEU A 15 -8.34 -35.73 38.22
CA LEU A 15 -7.27 -35.12 37.47
C LEU A 15 -7.29 -35.63 36.03
N LEU A 16 -7.81 -34.84 35.10
CA LEU A 16 -7.55 -35.01 33.68
C LEU A 16 -6.24 -34.26 33.35
N PRO A 17 -5.37 -34.81 32.50
CA PRO A 17 -4.11 -34.15 32.15
C PRO A 17 -4.38 -32.84 31.39
N ARG A 18 -3.71 -31.78 31.84
CA ARG A 18 -3.66 -30.47 31.14
C ARG A 18 -3.16 -30.71 29.73
N SER A 19 -4.07 -30.69 28.76
CA SER A 19 -3.71 -30.46 27.37
C SER A 19 -3.03 -29.09 27.27
N ASN A 20 -1.98 -29.01 26.50
CA ASN A 20 -1.25 -27.77 26.18
C ASN A 20 -2.22 -26.73 25.62
N ALA A 21 -2.84 -25.95 26.48
CA ALA A 21 -3.51 -24.73 26.10
C ALA A 21 -2.42 -23.79 25.57
N HIS A 22 -2.43 -23.52 24.29
CA HIS A 22 -1.66 -22.45 23.69
C HIS A 22 -1.87 -21.20 24.56
N TYR A 23 -0.78 -20.66 25.08
CA TYR A 23 -0.76 -19.42 25.84
C TYR A 23 -1.24 -18.29 24.91
N VAL A 24 -2.52 -18.02 24.91
CA VAL A 24 -3.07 -16.76 24.42
C VAL A 24 -2.65 -15.74 25.48
N PRO A 25 -1.83 -14.75 25.14
CA PRO A 25 -1.51 -13.70 26.08
C PRO A 25 -2.83 -13.06 26.50
N ASN A 26 -3.17 -13.23 27.76
CA ASN A 26 -4.31 -12.56 28.36
C ASN A 26 -3.98 -11.06 28.33
N TYR A 27 -4.41 -10.37 27.28
CA TYR A 27 -4.35 -8.91 27.19
C TYR A 27 -5.26 -8.39 28.29
N GLY A 28 -4.67 -8.16 29.47
CA GLY A 28 -5.22 -7.78 30.75
C GLY A 28 -6.74 -7.80 30.77
N ALA A 29 -7.31 -8.71 31.57
CA ALA A 29 -8.69 -8.59 32.00
C ALA A 29 -8.85 -7.29 32.83
N ALA A 30 -8.73 -6.15 32.17
CA ALA A 30 -9.47 -4.97 32.55
C ALA A 30 -10.93 -5.40 32.34
N GLU A 31 -11.71 -5.44 33.42
CA GLU A 31 -13.15 -5.71 33.40
C GLU A 31 -13.73 -5.20 32.10
N ALA A 32 -14.24 -6.10 31.27
CA ALA A 32 -14.86 -5.76 30.01
C ALA A 32 -15.95 -4.74 30.31
N GLN A 33 -15.62 -3.47 30.15
CA GLN A 33 -16.67 -2.46 30.14
C GLN A 33 -17.64 -2.91 29.06
N PRO A 34 -18.94 -3.08 29.43
CA PRO A 34 -19.93 -3.53 28.46
C PRO A 34 -19.76 -2.65 27.21
N PRO A 35 -19.91 -3.21 26.00
CA PRO A 35 -19.71 -2.49 24.76
C PRO A 35 -20.43 -1.16 24.93
N ARG A 36 -19.68 -0.06 24.92
CA ARG A 36 -20.24 1.29 25.12
C ARG A 36 -21.35 1.35 24.10
N ASN A 37 -22.60 1.22 24.59
CA ASN A 37 -23.78 1.36 23.75
C ASN A 37 -23.52 2.62 22.97
N VAL A 38 -23.24 2.51 21.69
CA VAL A 38 -23.28 3.63 20.76
C VAL A 38 -24.65 4.21 21.01
N ARG A 39 -24.71 5.32 21.76
CA ARG A 39 -25.96 6.01 22.06
C ARG A 39 -26.70 6.09 20.74
N LYS A 40 -27.84 5.41 20.66
CA LYS A 40 -28.80 5.49 19.54
C LYS A 40 -29.44 6.89 19.46
N GLU A 41 -28.88 7.86 20.20
CA GLU A 41 -29.39 9.19 20.27
C GLU A 41 -28.51 10.09 19.38
N ASP A 42 -29.08 10.51 18.28
CA ASP A 42 -28.66 11.65 17.43
C ASP A 42 -27.18 11.67 17.02
N THR A 43 -26.72 10.65 16.33
CA THR A 43 -25.59 10.86 15.41
C THR A 43 -26.12 11.72 14.26
N SER A 44 -26.20 13.03 14.51
CA SER A 44 -26.45 13.99 13.45
C SER A 44 -25.49 13.62 12.32
N PHE A 45 -26.05 13.44 11.12
CA PHE A 45 -25.33 13.16 9.89
C PHE A 45 -24.04 14.02 9.76
N VAL A 46 -24.08 15.23 10.34
CA VAL A 46 -22.98 16.17 10.42
C VAL A 46 -21.78 15.64 11.23
N HIS A 47 -21.99 14.96 12.37
CA HIS A 47 -20.89 14.46 13.22
C HIS A 47 -20.10 13.31 12.58
N VAL A 48 -20.68 12.57 11.64
CA VAL A 48 -19.97 11.54 10.87
C VAL A 48 -19.41 12.10 9.57
N LEU A 49 -20.20 12.92 8.85
CA LEU A 49 -19.82 13.42 7.54
C LEU A 49 -18.65 14.40 7.58
N LEU A 50 -18.57 15.26 8.60
CA LEU A 50 -17.55 16.31 8.68
C LEU A 50 -16.13 15.76 8.92
N PRO A 51 -15.91 14.83 9.89
CA PRO A 51 -14.63 14.12 9.97
C PRO A 51 -14.29 13.33 8.71
N CYS A 52 -15.29 12.66 8.09
CA CYS A 52 -15.08 11.90 6.86
C CYS A 52 -14.64 12.80 5.71
N THR A 53 -15.25 13.98 5.52
CA THR A 53 -14.84 14.92 4.47
C THR A 53 -13.44 15.47 4.68
N ALA A 54 -13.04 15.74 5.93
CA ALA A 54 -11.68 16.14 6.24
C ALA A 54 -10.66 15.02 5.95
N MET A 55 -10.99 13.77 6.28
CA MET A 55 -10.16 12.59 5.93
C MET A 55 -10.10 12.37 4.42
N TRP A 56 -11.20 12.58 3.69
CA TRP A 56 -11.21 12.50 2.23
C TRP A 56 -10.37 13.60 1.59
N CYS A 57 -10.36 14.82 2.14
CA CYS A 57 -9.47 15.89 1.68
C CYS A 57 -7.99 15.49 1.82
N VAL A 58 -7.60 14.91 2.97
CA VAL A 58 -6.24 14.39 3.19
C VAL A 58 -5.91 13.27 2.21
N THR A 59 -6.84 12.34 1.97
CA THR A 59 -6.68 11.24 1.00
C THR A 59 -6.49 11.79 -0.42
N PHE A 60 -7.28 12.80 -0.81
CA PHE A 60 -7.17 13.46 -2.10
C PHE A 60 -5.77 14.07 -2.30
N ILE A 61 -5.32 14.87 -1.32
CA ILE A 61 -4.00 15.52 -1.41
C ILE A 61 -2.86 14.50 -1.41
N GLY A 62 -2.92 13.46 -0.57
CA GLY A 62 -1.90 12.41 -0.54
C GLY A 62 -1.79 11.63 -1.86
N SER A 63 -2.92 11.33 -2.50
CA SER A 63 -2.93 10.67 -3.81
C SER A 63 -2.52 11.61 -4.95
N LEU A 64 -2.92 12.87 -4.88
CA LEU A 64 -2.52 13.94 -5.80
C LEU A 64 -0.99 14.16 -5.77
N ASP A 65 -0.40 14.25 -4.57
CA ASP A 65 1.05 14.42 -4.39
C ASP A 65 1.85 13.33 -5.11
N THR A 66 1.41 12.08 -4.99
CA THR A 66 2.08 10.93 -5.61
C THR A 66 2.17 11.08 -7.12
N THR A 67 1.09 11.49 -7.78
CA THR A 67 1.02 11.61 -9.24
C THR A 67 1.59 12.92 -9.78
N ILE A 68 1.47 14.02 -9.04
CA ILE A 68 2.17 15.28 -9.34
C ILE A 68 3.68 15.03 -9.39
N VAL A 69 4.24 14.38 -8.37
CA VAL A 69 5.68 14.13 -8.30
C VAL A 69 6.13 13.17 -9.40
N ALA A 70 5.34 12.14 -9.70
CA ALA A 70 5.65 11.24 -10.81
C ALA A 70 5.73 11.99 -12.16
N MET A 71 4.83 12.96 -12.39
CA MET A 71 4.87 13.81 -13.60
C MET A 71 6.07 14.75 -13.63
N LEU A 72 6.51 15.25 -12.48
CA LEU A 72 7.56 16.25 -12.36
C LEU A 72 8.96 15.66 -12.13
N LEU A 73 9.13 14.35 -12.11
CA LEU A 73 10.41 13.66 -11.83
C LEU A 73 11.57 14.22 -12.66
N GLY A 74 11.38 14.30 -13.97
CA GLY A 74 12.41 14.83 -14.89
C GLY A 74 12.71 16.30 -14.65
N THR A 75 11.69 17.14 -14.47
CA THR A 75 11.84 18.57 -14.24
C THR A 75 12.56 18.85 -12.91
N ILE A 76 12.19 18.14 -11.84
CA ILE A 76 12.80 18.30 -10.52
C ILE A 76 14.27 17.86 -10.55
N SER A 77 14.56 16.67 -11.08
CA SER A 77 15.92 16.13 -11.13
C SER A 77 16.85 16.97 -12.01
N SER A 78 16.35 17.45 -13.15
CA SER A 78 17.11 18.35 -14.03
C SER A 78 17.36 19.71 -13.39
N SER A 79 16.43 20.25 -12.59
CA SER A 79 16.61 21.52 -11.88
C SER A 79 17.74 21.48 -10.84
N PHE A 80 18.09 20.29 -10.35
CA PHE A 80 19.20 20.04 -9.42
C PHE A 80 20.45 19.47 -10.11
N LEU A 81 20.46 19.34 -11.45
CA LEU A 81 21.54 18.71 -12.23
C LEU A 81 21.86 17.28 -11.74
N ALA A 82 20.83 16.50 -11.38
CA ALA A 82 20.93 15.17 -10.79
C ALA A 82 19.92 14.20 -11.44
N ALA A 83 19.89 14.17 -12.77
CA ALA A 83 18.94 13.35 -13.54
C ALA A 83 19.08 11.84 -13.23
N GLU A 84 20.30 11.37 -12.93
CA GLU A 84 20.58 9.99 -12.53
C GLU A 84 19.89 9.57 -11.22
N ARG A 85 19.49 10.55 -10.39
CA ARG A 85 18.79 10.31 -9.11
C ARG A 85 17.28 10.49 -9.19
N ALA A 86 16.70 10.65 -10.37
CA ALA A 86 15.26 10.87 -10.54
C ALA A 86 14.43 9.74 -9.91
N SER A 87 14.85 8.48 -10.05
CA SER A 87 14.18 7.31 -9.46
C SER A 87 14.08 7.39 -7.93
N TRP A 88 15.08 7.95 -7.25
CA TRP A 88 15.11 8.09 -5.80
C TRP A 88 14.02 9.02 -5.26
N ILE A 89 13.52 9.96 -6.06
CA ILE A 89 12.43 10.89 -5.68
C ILE A 89 11.15 10.13 -5.31
N GLY A 90 10.79 9.13 -6.12
CA GLY A 90 9.63 8.27 -5.86
C GLY A 90 9.93 7.20 -4.81
N SER A 91 11.10 6.56 -4.94
CA SER A 91 11.47 5.42 -4.08
C SER A 91 11.60 5.80 -2.61
N THR A 92 12.20 6.96 -2.27
CA THR A 92 12.34 7.41 -0.87
C THR A 92 10.99 7.65 -0.21
N PHE A 93 10.01 8.20 -0.93
CA PHE A 93 8.66 8.40 -0.44
C PHE A 93 7.95 7.06 -0.20
N LEU A 94 7.90 6.18 -1.21
CA LEU A 94 7.23 4.88 -1.12
C LEU A 94 7.85 3.98 -0.04
N LEU A 95 9.18 4.00 0.07
CA LEU A 95 9.92 3.28 1.10
C LEU A 95 9.53 3.77 2.51
N SER A 96 9.48 5.10 2.71
CA SER A 96 9.09 5.69 3.98
C SER A 96 7.64 5.35 4.34
N VAL A 97 6.72 5.40 3.37
CA VAL A 97 5.33 4.95 3.53
C VAL A 97 5.28 3.48 3.95
N CYS A 98 6.05 2.61 3.29
CA CYS A 98 6.13 1.18 3.60
C CYS A 98 6.57 0.95 5.04
N CYS A 99 7.64 1.61 5.47
CA CYS A 99 8.20 1.44 6.81
C CYS A 99 7.27 1.94 7.92
N THR A 100 6.49 3.01 7.68
CA THR A 100 5.71 3.66 8.74
C THR A 100 4.24 3.27 8.78
N ALA A 101 3.68 2.70 7.72
CA ALA A 101 2.27 2.28 7.70
C ALA A 101 1.90 1.34 8.87
N PRO A 102 2.66 0.27 9.19
CA PRO A 102 2.34 -0.59 10.33
C PRO A 102 2.53 0.13 11.68
N LEU A 103 3.51 1.04 11.77
CA LEU A 103 3.74 1.83 12.98
C LEU A 103 2.52 2.69 13.33
N TYR A 104 1.90 3.35 12.36
CA TYR A 104 0.71 4.17 12.61
C TYR A 104 -0.50 3.34 13.04
N GLY A 105 -0.63 2.10 12.59
CA GLY A 105 -1.63 1.17 13.12
C GLY A 105 -1.46 1.01 14.65
N ARG A 106 -0.23 0.76 15.10
CA ARG A 106 0.10 0.65 16.53
C ARG A 106 -0.01 1.95 17.29
N LEU A 107 0.47 3.05 16.71
CA LEU A 107 0.34 4.36 17.34
C LEU A 107 -1.12 4.73 17.59
N SER A 108 -2.05 4.32 16.72
CA SER A 108 -3.47 4.55 16.92
C SER A 108 -4.03 3.82 18.14
N ASP A 109 -3.53 2.62 18.42
CA ASP A 109 -3.94 1.85 19.61
C ASP A 109 -3.33 2.41 20.90
N ILE A 110 -2.09 2.92 20.83
CA ILE A 110 -1.33 3.42 21.99
C ILE A 110 -1.74 4.86 22.36
N PHE A 111 -1.73 5.78 21.39
CA PHE A 111 -1.96 7.22 21.63
C PHE A 111 -3.37 7.69 21.33
N GLY A 112 -4.19 6.82 20.74
CA GLY A 112 -5.51 7.14 20.22
C GLY A 112 -5.48 7.58 18.76
N ARG A 113 -6.59 7.38 18.10
CA ARG A 113 -6.76 7.54 16.64
C ARG A 113 -6.58 8.98 16.18
N LYS A 114 -7.22 9.93 16.90
CA LYS A 114 -7.15 11.37 16.59
C LYS A 114 -5.71 11.89 16.65
N ARG A 115 -5.00 11.64 17.75
CA ARG A 115 -3.62 12.15 17.94
C ARG A 115 -2.68 11.60 16.89
N SER A 116 -2.80 10.31 16.59
CA SER A 116 -1.98 9.64 15.58
C SER A 116 -2.24 10.18 14.17
N LEU A 117 -3.51 10.47 13.81
CA LEU A 117 -3.85 11.07 12.53
C LEU A 117 -3.34 12.51 12.41
N LEU A 118 -3.52 13.33 13.45
CA LEU A 118 -2.99 14.71 13.47
C LEU A 118 -1.47 14.72 13.33
N LEU A 119 -0.76 13.79 14.00
CA LEU A 119 0.69 13.62 13.84
C LEU A 119 1.04 13.29 12.38
N ALA A 120 0.37 12.31 11.77
CA ALA A 120 0.62 11.89 10.40
C ALA A 120 0.43 13.03 9.39
N VAL A 121 -0.70 13.76 9.50
CA VAL A 121 -1.01 14.91 8.64
C VAL A 121 0.00 16.04 8.85
N SER A 122 0.41 16.31 10.10
CA SER A 122 1.41 17.34 10.40
C SER A 122 2.77 17.01 9.81
N VAL A 123 3.23 15.76 9.94
CA VAL A 123 4.50 15.30 9.38
C VAL A 123 4.45 15.36 7.83
N PHE A 124 3.35 14.96 7.22
CA PHE A 124 3.15 15.04 5.77
C PHE A 124 3.15 16.50 5.28
N LEU A 125 2.46 17.40 5.98
CA LEU A 125 2.44 18.85 5.70
C LEU A 125 3.85 19.45 5.74
N ILE A 126 4.61 19.17 6.81
CA ILE A 126 5.98 19.67 6.97
C ILE A 126 6.87 19.12 5.85
N GLY A 127 6.78 17.82 5.55
CA GLY A 127 7.54 17.21 4.46
C GLY A 127 7.22 17.84 3.10
N THR A 128 5.93 18.06 2.80
CA THR A 128 5.48 18.72 1.56
C THR A 128 5.98 20.17 1.47
N LEU A 129 5.94 20.91 2.58
CA LEU A 129 6.50 22.28 2.64
C LEU A 129 8.01 22.29 2.37
N LEU A 130 8.75 21.37 3.00
CA LEU A 130 10.19 21.26 2.81
C LEU A 130 10.56 20.82 1.37
N CYS A 131 9.72 20.03 0.69
CA CYS A 131 9.91 19.73 -0.74
C CYS A 131 9.90 21.01 -1.59
N GLY A 132 8.95 21.92 -1.34
CA GLY A 132 8.90 23.23 -2.02
C GLY A 132 10.09 24.14 -1.72
N LEU A 133 10.64 24.07 -0.49
CA LEU A 133 11.76 24.90 -0.03
C LEU A 133 13.14 24.33 -0.39
N ALA A 134 13.24 23.08 -0.86
CA ALA A 134 14.50 22.40 -1.13
C ALA A 134 15.36 23.14 -2.17
N ARG A 135 16.66 23.28 -1.86
CA ARG A 135 17.66 23.94 -2.71
C ARG A 135 18.67 22.96 -3.31
N SER A 136 18.69 21.72 -2.87
CA SER A 136 19.54 20.65 -3.40
C SER A 136 18.77 19.32 -3.47
N MET A 137 19.24 18.40 -4.32
CA MET A 137 18.65 17.06 -4.45
C MET A 137 18.62 16.32 -3.13
N ASN A 138 19.67 16.37 -2.31
CA ASN A 138 19.70 15.70 -1.01
C ASN A 138 18.65 16.27 -0.04
N GLN A 139 18.47 17.60 0.01
CA GLN A 139 17.41 18.21 0.83
C GLN A 139 16.04 17.80 0.34
N PHE A 140 15.84 17.72 -0.97
CA PHE A 140 14.58 17.26 -1.55
C PHE A 140 14.27 15.79 -1.20
N LEU A 141 15.27 14.90 -1.30
CA LEU A 141 15.10 13.49 -0.93
C LEU A 141 14.78 13.31 0.57
N ILE A 142 15.44 14.07 1.46
CA ILE A 142 15.12 14.09 2.89
C ILE A 142 13.70 14.59 3.12
N ALA A 143 13.27 15.63 2.44
CA ALA A 143 11.92 16.16 2.53
C ALA A 143 10.87 15.14 2.02
N ARG A 144 11.16 14.41 0.93
CA ARG A 144 10.33 13.30 0.42
C ARG A 144 10.25 12.15 1.41
N THR A 145 11.37 11.80 2.07
CA THR A 145 11.38 10.82 3.15
C THR A 145 10.44 11.25 4.28
N LEU A 146 10.55 12.52 4.73
CA LEU A 146 9.69 13.06 5.78
C LEU A 146 8.21 13.06 5.37
N ALA A 147 7.89 13.49 4.15
CA ALA A 147 6.53 13.41 3.61
C ALA A 147 6.01 11.96 3.59
N GLY A 148 6.85 11.00 3.19
CA GLY A 148 6.52 9.58 3.21
C GLY A 148 6.28 9.04 4.61
N LEU A 149 7.05 9.47 5.62
CA LEU A 149 6.79 9.12 7.02
C LEU A 149 5.37 9.51 7.46
N GLY A 150 4.89 10.71 7.09
CA GLY A 150 3.50 11.10 7.32
C GLY A 150 2.52 10.33 6.44
N GLY A 151 2.84 10.15 5.17
CA GLY A 151 2.03 9.46 4.15
C GLY A 151 1.62 8.03 4.54
N GLY A 152 2.50 7.28 5.20
CA GLY A 152 2.20 5.95 5.73
C GLY A 152 1.04 5.94 6.73
N GLY A 153 0.90 7.01 7.53
CA GLY A 153 -0.22 7.19 8.46
C GLY A 153 -1.53 7.57 7.78
N LEU A 154 -1.50 8.33 6.69
CA LEU A 154 -2.72 8.87 6.06
C LEU A 154 -3.68 7.75 5.65
N ASN A 155 -3.20 6.76 4.90
CA ASN A 155 -4.04 5.65 4.41
C ASN A 155 -4.44 4.69 5.53
N THR A 156 -3.48 4.31 6.39
CA THR A 156 -3.72 3.36 7.49
C THR A 156 -4.73 3.91 8.48
N LEU A 157 -4.50 5.12 8.99
CA LEU A 157 -5.37 5.73 9.99
C LEU A 157 -6.73 6.13 9.43
N ASN A 158 -6.78 6.58 8.16
CA ASN A 158 -8.06 6.83 7.49
C ASN A 158 -8.92 5.57 7.49
N SER A 159 -8.37 4.42 7.13
CA SER A 159 -9.10 3.14 7.14
C SER A 159 -9.50 2.70 8.55
N VAL A 160 -8.62 2.86 9.55
CA VAL A 160 -8.91 2.54 10.96
C VAL A 160 -10.05 3.41 11.49
N ILE A 161 -9.94 4.74 11.34
CA ILE A 161 -10.91 5.69 11.86
C ILE A 161 -12.26 5.53 11.15
N MET A 162 -12.25 5.43 9.82
CA MET A 162 -13.47 5.19 9.04
C MET A 162 -14.19 3.92 9.50
N SER A 163 -13.43 2.84 9.72
CA SER A 163 -13.97 1.56 10.18
C SER A 163 -14.56 1.64 11.59
N SER A 164 -14.16 2.61 12.41
CA SER A 164 -14.69 2.80 13.75
C SER A 164 -15.87 3.76 13.83
N LEU A 165 -15.93 4.73 12.90
CA LEU A 165 -17.03 5.72 12.87
C LEU A 165 -18.31 5.16 12.23
N VAL A 166 -18.19 4.15 11.36
CA VAL A 166 -19.29 3.69 10.51
C VAL A 166 -19.67 2.26 10.84
N PRO A 167 -20.99 1.92 10.93
CA PRO A 167 -21.47 0.55 11.13
C PRO A 167 -20.91 -0.41 10.06
N LEU A 168 -20.66 -1.67 10.44
CA LEU A 168 -20.00 -2.69 9.59
C LEU A 168 -20.62 -2.81 8.20
N LYS A 169 -21.97 -2.86 8.12
CA LYS A 169 -22.72 -2.93 6.85
C LYS A 169 -22.49 -1.74 5.91
N SER A 170 -22.20 -0.54 6.44
CA SER A 170 -22.03 0.67 5.67
C SER A 170 -20.55 0.99 5.36
N ARG A 171 -19.59 0.30 6.01
CA ARG A 171 -18.15 0.53 5.85
C ARG A 171 -17.69 0.44 4.39
N GLY A 172 -18.19 -0.56 3.65
CA GLY A 172 -17.86 -0.72 2.24
C GLY A 172 -18.24 0.49 1.38
N VAL A 173 -19.39 1.13 1.67
CA VAL A 173 -19.81 2.34 0.94
C VAL A 173 -18.89 3.52 1.24
N TYR A 174 -18.57 3.76 2.52
CA TYR A 174 -17.67 4.85 2.91
C TYR A 174 -16.23 4.61 2.42
N GLN A 175 -15.76 3.36 2.44
CA GLN A 175 -14.49 2.99 1.83
C GLN A 175 -14.53 3.20 0.30
N GLY A 176 -15.66 2.91 -0.34
CA GLY A 176 -15.89 3.20 -1.75
C GLY A 176 -15.78 4.69 -2.08
N LEU A 177 -16.38 5.56 -1.26
CA LEU A 177 -16.26 7.01 -1.40
C LEU A 177 -14.80 7.47 -1.21
N SER A 178 -14.08 6.91 -0.22
CA SER A 178 -12.66 7.20 -0.04
C SER A 178 -11.84 6.82 -1.28
N ASN A 179 -12.15 5.69 -1.90
CA ASN A 179 -11.45 5.24 -3.11
C ASN A 179 -11.82 6.06 -4.36
N ILE A 180 -13.03 6.64 -4.44
CA ILE A 180 -13.37 7.63 -5.49
C ILE A 180 -12.48 8.86 -5.31
N VAL A 181 -12.41 9.39 -4.11
CA VAL A 181 -11.61 10.58 -3.80
C VAL A 181 -10.12 10.33 -4.08
N TYR A 182 -9.63 9.15 -3.70
CA TYR A 182 -8.28 8.69 -4.05
C TYR A 182 -8.07 8.64 -5.58
N GLY A 183 -8.99 8.02 -6.32
CA GLY A 183 -8.94 7.95 -7.78
C GLY A 183 -8.99 9.32 -8.46
N LEU A 184 -9.80 10.25 -7.95
CA LEU A 184 -9.82 11.64 -8.41
C LEU A 184 -8.47 12.33 -8.18
N GLY A 185 -7.84 12.14 -7.02
CA GLY A 185 -6.51 12.68 -6.73
C GLY A 185 -5.45 12.14 -7.69
N VAL A 186 -5.43 10.81 -7.90
CA VAL A 186 -4.53 10.16 -8.86
C VAL A 186 -4.76 10.67 -10.29
N GLY A 187 -6.02 10.74 -10.73
CA GLY A 187 -6.37 11.14 -12.09
C GLY A 187 -6.12 12.63 -12.40
N THR A 188 -6.26 13.50 -11.40
CA THR A 188 -6.06 14.95 -11.56
C THR A 188 -4.63 15.39 -11.32
N GLY A 189 -3.81 14.60 -10.62
CA GLY A 189 -2.47 14.99 -10.20
C GLY A 189 -1.51 15.25 -11.38
N ALA A 190 -1.49 14.39 -12.38
CA ALA A 190 -0.61 14.58 -13.54
C ALA A 190 -0.96 15.83 -14.36
N PRO A 191 -2.24 16.08 -14.76
CA PRO A 191 -2.63 17.32 -15.42
C PRO A 191 -2.36 18.58 -14.60
N LEU A 192 -2.68 18.56 -13.29
CA LEU A 192 -2.43 19.70 -12.41
C LEU A 192 -0.92 19.94 -12.22
N GLY A 193 -0.12 18.87 -12.10
CA GLY A 193 1.33 18.98 -11.98
C GLY A 193 1.94 19.67 -13.19
N GLY A 194 1.55 19.31 -14.40
CA GLY A 194 1.98 19.97 -15.63
C GLY A 194 1.58 21.44 -15.68
N LEU A 195 0.28 21.75 -15.45
CA LEU A 195 -0.22 23.13 -15.45
C LEU A 195 0.45 24.02 -14.41
N LEU A 196 0.68 23.51 -13.21
CA LEU A 196 1.34 24.26 -12.14
C LEU A 196 2.82 24.48 -12.47
N ASN A 197 3.49 23.47 -13.02
CA ASN A 197 4.86 23.61 -13.47
C ASN A 197 5.04 24.72 -14.52
N ASP A 198 4.14 24.77 -15.51
CA ASP A 198 4.20 25.73 -16.59
C ASP A 198 3.90 27.16 -16.15
N LYS A 199 3.05 27.34 -15.12
CA LYS A 199 2.63 28.68 -14.64
C LYS A 199 3.49 29.23 -13.52
N ILE A 200 3.83 28.43 -12.53
CA ILE A 200 4.46 28.84 -11.27
C ILE A 200 5.70 28.01 -10.90
N GLY A 201 6.11 27.10 -11.81
CA GLY A 201 7.23 26.20 -11.61
C GLY A 201 6.89 25.01 -10.70
N TRP A 202 7.74 23.99 -10.73
CA TRP A 202 7.50 22.74 -10.01
C TRP A 202 7.35 22.90 -8.48
N ARG A 203 8.02 23.90 -7.88
CA ARG A 203 7.87 24.22 -6.45
C ARG A 203 6.46 24.64 -6.08
N GLY A 204 5.78 25.36 -6.98
CA GLY A 204 4.40 25.79 -6.81
C GLY A 204 3.43 24.63 -6.62
N ALA A 205 3.71 23.48 -7.24
CA ALA A 205 2.89 22.28 -7.07
C ALA A 205 2.87 21.74 -5.63
N PHE A 206 3.93 21.97 -4.85
CA PHE A 206 3.95 21.64 -3.41
C PHE A 206 3.26 22.73 -2.58
N TYR A 207 3.50 24.02 -2.88
CA TYR A 207 2.90 25.11 -2.11
C TYR A 207 1.38 25.14 -2.21
N VAL A 208 0.79 24.79 -3.35
CA VAL A 208 -0.66 24.73 -3.53
C VAL A 208 -1.32 23.70 -2.62
N GLN A 209 -0.62 22.63 -2.24
CA GLN A 209 -1.16 21.60 -1.34
C GLN A 209 -1.26 22.06 0.13
N ILE A 210 -0.40 23.01 0.55
CA ILE A 210 -0.29 23.46 1.96
C ILE A 210 -1.61 24.02 2.53
N PRO A 211 -2.32 24.94 1.88
CA PRO A 211 -3.58 25.48 2.41
C PRO A 211 -4.63 24.39 2.65
N PHE A 212 -4.74 23.43 1.75
CA PHE A 212 -5.71 22.33 1.87
C PHE A 212 -5.36 21.41 3.04
N LEU A 213 -4.07 21.09 3.22
CA LEU A 213 -3.59 20.29 4.35
C LEU A 213 -3.80 21.01 5.69
N LEU A 214 -3.60 22.33 5.74
CA LEU A 214 -3.87 23.14 6.93
C LEU A 214 -5.36 23.14 7.28
N VAL A 215 -6.23 23.36 6.30
CA VAL A 215 -7.69 23.32 6.50
C VAL A 215 -8.13 21.94 6.98
N ALA A 216 -7.61 20.86 6.36
CA ALA A 216 -7.89 19.49 6.78
C ALA A 216 -7.40 19.21 8.20
N LEU A 217 -6.19 19.66 8.56
CA LEU A 217 -5.63 19.51 9.91
C LEU A 217 -6.49 20.23 10.96
N LEU A 218 -6.93 21.46 10.69
CA LEU A 218 -7.82 22.22 11.56
C LEU A 218 -9.18 21.53 11.69
N ALA A 219 -9.77 21.09 10.58
CA ALA A 219 -11.05 20.39 10.60
C ALA A 219 -10.97 19.09 11.41
N LEU A 220 -9.92 18.28 11.23
CA LEU A 220 -9.70 17.05 12.01
C LEU A 220 -9.48 17.36 13.50
N SER A 221 -8.77 18.44 13.82
CA SER A 221 -8.56 18.84 15.22
C SER A 221 -9.86 19.25 15.92
N CYS A 222 -10.78 19.90 15.20
CA CYS A 222 -12.05 20.39 15.75
C CYS A 222 -13.15 19.32 15.80
N PHE A 223 -13.27 18.52 14.75
CA PHE A 223 -14.47 17.69 14.54
C PHE A 223 -14.26 16.20 14.80
N LEU A 224 -13.02 15.70 14.83
CA LEU A 224 -12.76 14.31 15.21
C LEU A 224 -12.79 14.19 16.73
N GLU A 225 -13.59 13.26 17.25
CA GLU A 225 -13.69 13.00 18.69
C GLU A 225 -12.37 12.48 19.27
N HIS A 226 -12.15 12.81 20.54
CA HIS A 226 -10.96 12.40 21.27
C HIS A 226 -11.11 10.95 21.74
N ASP A 227 -10.11 10.14 21.42
CA ASP A 227 -9.99 8.75 21.88
C ASP A 227 -8.68 8.60 22.65
N GLU A 228 -8.73 8.03 23.86
CA GLU A 228 -7.57 7.97 24.77
C GLU A 228 -6.60 6.82 24.46
N GLY A 229 -6.91 5.98 23.47
CA GLY A 229 -6.18 4.73 23.21
C GLY A 229 -6.74 3.57 24.04
N ILE A 230 -6.57 2.36 23.52
CA ILE A 230 -7.24 1.15 24.06
C ILE A 230 -6.53 0.59 25.30
N HIS A 231 -5.21 0.79 25.41
CA HIS A 231 -4.37 0.09 26.39
C HIS A 231 -3.86 0.95 27.56
N PHE A 232 -4.21 2.24 27.63
CA PHE A 232 -3.69 3.15 28.64
C PHE A 232 -4.80 3.99 29.26
N GLY A 233 -4.77 4.08 30.59
CA GLY A 233 -5.72 4.89 31.34
C GLY A 233 -5.36 6.39 31.34
N PRO A 234 -6.31 7.24 31.76
CA PRO A 234 -6.06 8.66 31.97
C PRO A 234 -4.96 8.83 33.04
N GLY A 235 -3.85 9.47 32.65
CA GLY A 235 -2.72 9.75 33.55
C GLY A 235 -1.42 8.97 33.28
N ASP A 236 -1.43 7.98 32.37
CA ASP A 236 -0.19 7.29 31.98
C ASP A 236 0.78 8.24 31.24
N SER A 237 2.04 8.25 31.68
CA SER A 237 3.08 9.08 31.09
C SER A 237 3.34 8.71 29.61
N ILE A 238 3.48 9.73 28.75
CA ILE A 238 3.85 9.57 27.32
C ILE A 238 5.13 8.74 27.17
N TRP A 239 6.10 8.92 28.07
CA TRP A 239 7.36 8.16 28.04
C TRP A 239 7.17 6.66 28.29
N ARG A 240 6.18 6.28 29.11
CA ARG A 240 5.83 4.88 29.32
C ARG A 240 5.20 4.29 28.07
N ARG A 241 4.32 5.04 27.42
CA ARG A 241 3.66 4.64 26.16
C ARG A 241 4.66 4.48 25.00
N LEU A 242 5.67 5.35 24.92
CA LEU A 242 6.72 5.28 23.89
C LEU A 242 7.63 4.05 24.05
N LYS A 243 7.87 3.59 25.30
CA LYS A 243 8.67 2.38 25.55
C LYS A 243 8.00 1.09 25.06
N ASP A 244 6.69 1.12 24.87
CA ASP A 244 5.92 -0.02 24.39
C ASP A 244 5.86 -0.07 22.84
N VAL A 245 6.38 0.94 22.14
CA VAL A 245 6.55 0.93 20.68
C VAL A 245 7.75 0.06 20.32
N ASP A 246 7.55 -0.91 19.44
CA ASP A 246 8.63 -1.77 18.96
C ASP A 246 9.51 -1.07 17.92
N ILE A 247 10.47 -0.27 18.42
CA ILE A 247 11.43 0.44 17.57
C ILE A 247 12.40 -0.54 16.89
N LEU A 248 12.76 -1.64 17.56
CA LEU A 248 13.70 -2.63 17.02
C LEU A 248 13.06 -3.41 15.87
N GLY A 249 11.83 -3.90 16.04
CA GLY A 249 11.08 -4.56 14.97
C GLY A 249 10.86 -3.63 13.78
N LEU A 250 10.53 -2.34 14.03
CA LEU A 250 10.40 -1.34 12.97
C LEU A 250 11.71 -1.11 12.20
N ALA A 251 12.85 -1.01 12.89
CA ALA A 251 14.16 -0.81 12.27
C ALA A 251 14.56 -2.04 11.42
N LEU A 252 14.36 -3.24 11.95
CA LEU A 252 14.61 -4.49 11.22
C LEU A 252 13.69 -4.62 10.00
N PHE A 253 12.39 -4.33 10.18
CA PHE A 253 11.44 -4.32 9.08
C PHE A 253 11.83 -3.32 7.98
N ALA A 254 12.22 -2.09 8.35
CA ALA A 254 12.66 -1.08 7.41
C ALA A 254 13.95 -1.48 6.67
N CYS A 255 14.86 -2.18 7.34
CA CYS A 255 16.11 -2.66 6.74
C CYS A 255 15.86 -3.62 5.56
N VAL A 256 14.80 -4.43 5.59
CA VAL A 256 14.48 -5.39 4.52
C VAL A 256 14.23 -4.70 3.17
N PRO A 257 13.22 -3.82 3.01
CA PRO A 257 12.95 -3.17 1.73
C PRO A 257 14.05 -2.18 1.32
N ILE A 258 14.76 -1.55 2.28
CA ILE A 258 15.90 -0.67 1.99
C ILE A 258 17.03 -1.47 1.32
N SER A 259 17.43 -2.58 1.92
CA SER A 259 18.50 -3.41 1.39
C SER A 259 18.11 -4.05 0.05
N PHE A 260 16.84 -4.42 -0.11
CA PHE A 260 16.33 -4.97 -1.37
C PHE A 260 16.34 -3.93 -2.50
N LEU A 261 15.89 -2.69 -2.23
CA LEU A 261 15.95 -1.58 -3.18
C LEU A 261 17.39 -1.21 -3.55
N LEU A 262 18.31 -1.24 -2.57
CA LEU A 262 19.73 -0.99 -2.82
C LEU A 262 20.33 -2.06 -3.73
N ALA A 263 20.06 -3.34 -3.50
CA ALA A 263 20.50 -4.42 -4.37
C ALA A 263 19.97 -4.24 -5.80
N PHE A 264 18.71 -3.85 -5.93
CA PHE A 264 18.08 -3.57 -7.21
C PHE A 264 18.72 -2.37 -7.93
N ASP A 265 18.99 -1.27 -7.23
CA ASP A 265 19.66 -0.07 -7.78
C ASP A 265 21.06 -0.42 -8.31
N LEU A 266 21.83 -1.19 -7.54
CA LEU A 266 23.16 -1.65 -7.97
C LEU A 266 23.10 -2.46 -9.28
N VAL A 267 22.13 -3.36 -9.42
CA VAL A 267 22.01 -4.20 -10.63
C VAL A 267 21.43 -3.41 -11.80
N SER A 268 20.36 -2.61 -11.56
CA SER A 268 19.62 -1.97 -12.66
C SER A 268 20.23 -0.67 -13.12
N VAL A 269 20.74 0.15 -12.21
CA VAL A 269 21.31 1.49 -12.52
C VAL A 269 22.81 1.41 -12.71
N GLN A 270 23.52 0.72 -11.80
CA GLN A 270 24.99 0.65 -11.85
C GLN A 270 25.54 -0.51 -12.67
N ASN A 271 24.64 -1.35 -13.27
CA ASN A 271 24.98 -2.54 -14.05
C ASN A 271 25.90 -3.53 -13.32
N ALA A 272 25.83 -3.58 -12.00
CA ALA A 272 26.59 -4.53 -11.22
C ALA A 272 26.11 -5.97 -11.51
N PRO A 273 26.98 -6.94 -11.73
CA PRO A 273 26.56 -8.34 -11.88
C PRO A 273 25.93 -8.84 -10.59
N LEU A 274 25.03 -9.83 -10.68
CA LEU A 274 24.41 -10.45 -9.49
C LEU A 274 25.45 -11.05 -8.53
N SER A 275 26.62 -11.45 -9.06
CA SER A 275 27.74 -11.95 -8.27
C SER A 275 28.57 -10.85 -7.59
N ASP A 276 28.25 -9.58 -7.81
CA ASP A 276 28.95 -8.48 -7.15
C ASP A 276 28.79 -8.56 -5.63
N LYS A 277 29.89 -8.31 -4.91
CA LYS A 277 29.92 -8.40 -3.45
C LYS A 277 28.94 -7.45 -2.76
N TYR A 278 28.68 -6.27 -3.34
CA TYR A 278 27.76 -5.30 -2.76
C TYR A 278 26.30 -5.73 -2.98
N VAL A 279 25.97 -6.28 -4.16
CA VAL A 279 24.63 -6.84 -4.45
C VAL A 279 24.36 -8.03 -3.52
N MET A 280 25.30 -8.97 -3.44
CA MET A 280 25.18 -10.14 -2.56
C MET A 280 25.07 -9.73 -1.09
N SER A 281 25.86 -8.74 -0.63
CA SER A 281 25.79 -8.26 0.75
C SER A 281 24.44 -7.60 1.06
N ALA A 282 23.89 -6.83 0.12
CA ALA A 282 22.59 -6.20 0.30
C ALA A 282 21.45 -7.24 0.39
N ILE A 283 21.47 -8.27 -0.47
CA ILE A 283 20.51 -9.39 -0.41
C ILE A 283 20.66 -10.16 0.91
N PHE A 284 21.88 -10.42 1.34
CA PHE A 284 22.17 -11.15 2.58
C PHE A 284 21.72 -10.34 3.82
N ILE A 285 21.95 -9.04 3.83
CA ILE A 285 21.46 -8.15 4.89
C ILE A 285 19.93 -8.15 4.92
N ALA A 286 19.26 -8.09 3.76
CA ALA A 286 17.81 -8.16 3.68
C ALA A 286 17.28 -9.48 4.28
N LEU A 287 17.90 -10.61 3.95
CA LEU A 287 17.51 -11.93 4.46
C LEU A 287 17.71 -12.03 5.98
N ILE A 288 18.88 -11.61 6.47
CA ILE A 288 19.17 -11.61 7.92
C ILE A 288 18.20 -10.68 8.65
N ALA A 289 17.99 -9.47 8.16
CA ALA A 289 17.07 -8.53 8.77
C ALA A 289 15.64 -9.09 8.81
N PHE A 290 15.19 -9.79 7.76
CA PHE A 290 13.89 -10.45 7.74
C PHE A 290 13.77 -11.57 8.78
N VAL A 291 14.77 -12.45 8.87
CA VAL A 291 14.79 -13.53 9.87
C VAL A 291 14.82 -12.97 11.30
N LEU A 292 15.67 -11.96 11.53
CA LEU A 292 15.75 -11.28 12.83
C LEU A 292 14.44 -10.56 13.17
N PHE A 293 13.80 -9.90 12.18
CA PHE A 293 12.48 -9.30 12.36
C PHE A 293 11.46 -10.33 12.85
N LEU A 294 11.34 -11.48 12.18
CA LEU A 294 10.40 -12.53 12.58
C LEU A 294 10.74 -13.10 13.98
N ALA A 295 12.03 -13.24 14.30
CA ALA A 295 12.45 -13.71 15.62
C ALA A 295 12.15 -12.70 16.74
N VAL A 296 12.43 -11.43 16.50
CA VAL A 296 12.14 -10.33 17.45
C VAL A 296 10.63 -10.22 17.67
N GLU A 297 9.84 -10.15 16.61
CA GLU A 297 8.37 -10.07 16.67
C GLU A 297 7.72 -11.22 17.46
N ARG A 298 8.35 -12.40 17.43
CA ARG A 298 7.84 -13.57 18.15
C ARG A 298 8.21 -13.59 19.63
N THR A 299 9.32 -12.96 20.01
CA THR A 299 9.94 -13.17 21.34
C THR A 299 9.96 -11.95 22.24
N LEU A 300 10.06 -10.73 21.71
CA LEU A 300 10.41 -9.56 22.48
C LEU A 300 9.27 -8.56 22.76
N PRO A 301 8.41 -8.15 21.82
CA PRO A 301 7.54 -7.01 22.06
C PRO A 301 6.26 -7.37 22.80
N ARG A 302 5.85 -6.49 23.73
CA ARG A 302 4.50 -6.51 24.32
C ARG A 302 3.43 -6.19 23.28
N PHE A 303 3.78 -5.34 22.31
CA PHE A 303 2.89 -4.89 21.22
C PHE A 303 3.58 -5.07 19.87
N PRO A 304 3.63 -6.30 19.31
CA PRO A 304 4.29 -6.58 18.04
C PRO A 304 3.64 -5.87 16.86
N LEU A 305 4.43 -5.44 15.85
CA LEU A 305 3.92 -4.91 14.59
C LEU A 305 3.17 -5.98 13.79
N LEU A 306 3.70 -7.21 13.84
CA LEU A 306 3.13 -8.41 13.22
C LEU A 306 2.63 -9.35 14.32
N SER A 307 1.33 -9.32 14.62
CA SER A 307 0.74 -10.26 15.59
C SER A 307 0.53 -11.63 14.96
N PHE A 308 1.39 -12.59 15.33
CA PHE A 308 1.27 -13.97 14.83
C PHE A 308 -0.03 -14.65 15.24
N SER A 309 -0.60 -14.31 16.40
CA SER A 309 -1.90 -14.85 16.84
C SER A 309 -3.03 -14.42 15.91
N ILE A 310 -3.04 -13.14 15.52
CA ILE A 310 -4.02 -12.62 14.55
C ILE A 310 -3.74 -13.18 13.15
N LEU A 311 -2.47 -13.27 12.76
CA LEU A 311 -2.07 -13.81 11.45
C LEU A 311 -2.41 -15.30 11.30
N SER A 312 -2.48 -16.06 12.39
CA SER A 312 -2.85 -17.48 12.35
C SER A 312 -4.31 -17.72 11.96
N ILE A 313 -5.16 -16.70 12.06
CA ILE A 313 -6.56 -16.79 11.64
C ILE A 313 -6.62 -16.94 10.12
N ARG A 314 -7.33 -17.97 9.63
CA ARG A 314 -7.38 -18.34 8.21
C ARG A 314 -7.73 -17.17 7.29
N SER A 315 -8.76 -16.40 7.60
CA SER A 315 -9.18 -15.25 6.80
C SER A 315 -8.16 -14.12 6.81
N VAL A 316 -7.41 -13.95 7.92
CA VAL A 316 -6.41 -12.88 8.06
C VAL A 316 -5.17 -13.18 7.20
N TRP A 317 -4.56 -14.37 7.35
CA TRP A 317 -3.36 -14.68 6.57
C TRP A 317 -3.66 -14.77 5.06
N SER A 318 -4.82 -15.32 4.68
CA SER A 318 -5.19 -15.40 3.28
C SER A 318 -5.43 -14.02 2.66
N THR A 319 -6.13 -13.14 3.38
CA THR A 319 -6.36 -11.76 2.96
C THR A 319 -5.06 -10.95 2.90
N ALA A 320 -4.19 -11.06 3.92
CA ALA A 320 -2.91 -10.36 3.96
C ALA A 320 -1.99 -10.81 2.82
N SER A 321 -1.85 -12.12 2.60
CA SER A 321 -1.04 -12.66 1.50
C SER A 321 -1.61 -12.30 0.12
N ALA A 322 -2.94 -12.33 -0.05
CA ALA A 322 -3.59 -11.88 -1.27
C ALA A 322 -3.34 -10.38 -1.52
N ASN A 323 -3.39 -9.54 -0.46
CA ASN A 323 -3.05 -8.12 -0.55
C ASN A 323 -1.58 -7.88 -0.93
N PHE A 324 -0.65 -8.72 -0.51
CA PHE A 324 0.74 -8.68 -0.93
C PHE A 324 0.87 -8.88 -2.45
N PHE A 325 0.34 -9.99 -2.98
CA PHE A 325 0.47 -10.29 -4.41
C PHE A 325 -0.30 -9.33 -5.31
N ILE A 326 -1.53 -8.93 -4.96
CA ILE A 326 -2.28 -7.96 -5.76
C ILE A 326 -1.61 -6.59 -5.78
N SER A 327 -0.97 -6.19 -4.68
CA SER A 327 -0.26 -4.90 -4.59
C SER A 327 1.06 -4.93 -5.34
N MET A 328 1.72 -6.09 -5.38
CA MET A 328 2.91 -6.35 -6.20
C MET A 328 2.56 -6.21 -7.68
N ALA A 329 1.47 -6.84 -8.12
CA ALA A 329 0.97 -6.72 -9.50
C ALA A 329 0.53 -5.29 -9.83
N LEU A 330 -0.21 -4.62 -8.92
CA LEU A 330 -0.72 -3.26 -9.09
C LEU A 330 0.37 -2.25 -9.41
N ILE A 331 1.43 -2.23 -8.59
CA ILE A 331 2.50 -1.25 -8.77
C ILE A 331 3.29 -1.55 -10.04
N SER A 332 3.60 -2.83 -10.28
CA SER A 332 4.28 -3.27 -11.51
C SER A 332 3.48 -2.87 -12.75
N PHE A 333 2.15 -3.09 -12.74
CA PHE A 333 1.27 -2.67 -13.82
C PHE A 333 1.29 -1.15 -14.03
N ASN A 334 1.14 -0.37 -12.96
CA ASN A 334 1.08 1.09 -13.04
C ASN A 334 2.35 1.72 -13.62
N TYR A 335 3.52 1.07 -13.44
CA TYR A 335 4.79 1.54 -14.00
C TYR A 335 5.05 0.99 -15.41
N PHE A 336 4.89 -0.30 -15.62
CA PHE A 336 5.36 -0.95 -16.86
C PHE A 336 4.32 -0.97 -17.97
N PHE A 337 3.01 -0.83 -17.65
CA PHE A 337 1.98 -0.68 -18.69
C PHE A 337 2.12 0.63 -19.47
N PRO A 338 2.17 1.83 -18.87
CA PRO A 338 2.41 3.05 -19.62
C PRO A 338 3.80 3.08 -20.28
N PHE A 339 4.82 2.52 -19.62
CA PHE A 339 6.17 2.42 -20.17
C PHE A 339 6.20 1.60 -21.47
N PHE A 340 5.46 0.49 -21.55
CA PHE A 340 5.32 -0.30 -22.76
C PHE A 340 4.76 0.52 -23.93
N PHE A 341 3.68 1.27 -23.70
CA PHE A 341 3.07 2.07 -24.77
C PHE A 341 3.93 3.26 -25.19
N GLN A 342 4.67 3.85 -24.28
CA GLN A 342 5.60 4.94 -24.61
C GLN A 342 6.84 4.42 -25.34
N THR A 343 7.43 3.31 -24.93
CA THR A 343 8.69 2.80 -25.46
C THR A 343 8.49 1.93 -26.69
N VAL A 344 7.60 0.95 -26.66
CA VAL A 344 7.39 -0.02 -27.75
C VAL A 344 6.42 0.55 -28.79
N ALA A 345 5.25 1.00 -28.38
CA ALA A 345 4.24 1.55 -29.28
C ALA A 345 4.53 3.01 -29.68
N GLN A 346 5.57 3.63 -29.14
CA GLN A 346 6.00 5.01 -29.43
C GLN A 346 4.88 6.05 -29.30
N MET A 347 3.97 5.84 -28.33
CA MET A 347 2.86 6.76 -28.07
C MET A 347 3.32 7.91 -27.18
N PRO A 348 2.87 9.15 -27.41
CA PRO A 348 3.12 10.27 -26.52
C PRO A 348 2.59 9.99 -25.11
N ALA A 349 3.30 10.42 -24.08
CA ALA A 349 2.91 10.20 -22.68
C ALA A 349 1.52 10.78 -22.36
N SER A 350 1.17 11.94 -22.95
CA SER A 350 -0.14 12.57 -22.83
C SER A 350 -1.28 11.67 -23.36
N ASP A 351 -1.06 11.00 -24.49
CA ASP A 351 -2.04 10.09 -25.10
C ASP A 351 -2.26 8.84 -24.24
N VAL A 352 -1.18 8.27 -23.71
CA VAL A 352 -1.24 7.11 -22.79
C VAL A 352 -1.99 7.51 -21.53
N GLY A 353 -1.65 8.65 -20.91
CA GLY A 353 -2.31 9.15 -19.73
C GLY A 353 -3.81 9.39 -19.92
N LEU A 354 -4.20 10.02 -21.04
CA LEU A 354 -5.61 10.27 -21.36
C LEU A 354 -6.41 8.97 -21.49
N ARG A 355 -5.83 7.95 -22.13
CA ARG A 355 -6.48 6.64 -22.30
C ARG A 355 -6.55 5.81 -21.01
N MET A 356 -5.71 6.10 -20.03
CA MET A 356 -5.78 5.49 -18.71
C MET A 356 -6.81 6.15 -17.77
N MET A 357 -7.31 7.35 -18.08
CA MET A 357 -8.30 8.04 -17.24
C MET A 357 -9.55 7.21 -16.92
N PRO A 358 -10.19 6.49 -17.84
CA PRO A 358 -11.38 5.68 -17.53
C PRO A 358 -11.12 4.64 -16.44
N ALA A 359 -9.93 4.07 -16.41
CA ALA A 359 -9.51 3.12 -15.38
C ALA A 359 -9.42 3.77 -13.99
N SER A 360 -8.98 5.02 -13.90
CA SER A 360 -8.93 5.77 -12.63
C SER A 360 -10.34 5.98 -12.05
N PHE A 361 -11.33 6.26 -12.88
CA PHE A 361 -12.74 6.32 -12.43
C PHE A 361 -13.28 4.94 -12.03
N ALA A 362 -12.87 3.88 -12.72
CA ALA A 362 -13.29 2.52 -12.41
C ALA A 362 -12.89 2.06 -11.00
N ILE A 363 -11.80 2.59 -10.43
CA ILE A 363 -11.39 2.35 -9.03
C ILE A 363 -12.53 2.73 -8.07
N GLY A 364 -13.07 3.93 -8.20
CA GLY A 364 -14.15 4.40 -7.35
C GLY A 364 -15.43 3.59 -7.52
N VAL A 365 -15.82 3.36 -8.78
CA VAL A 365 -17.05 2.62 -9.12
C VAL A 365 -16.97 1.17 -8.63
N GLY A 366 -15.83 0.49 -8.80
CA GLY A 366 -15.62 -0.89 -8.34
C GLY A 366 -15.70 -1.03 -6.82
N SER A 367 -15.10 -0.08 -6.11
CA SER A 367 -15.14 -0.06 -4.64
C SER A 367 -16.55 0.25 -4.11
N LEU A 368 -17.28 1.18 -4.72
CA LEU A 368 -18.69 1.44 -4.39
C LEU A 368 -19.58 0.25 -4.68
N ALA A 369 -19.42 -0.39 -5.81
CA ALA A 369 -20.19 -1.59 -6.18
C ALA A 369 -20.00 -2.70 -5.15
N ALA A 370 -18.76 -2.92 -4.68
CA ALA A 370 -18.47 -3.83 -3.57
C ALA A 370 -19.19 -3.42 -2.28
N GLY A 371 -19.16 -2.12 -1.93
CA GLY A 371 -19.84 -1.59 -0.76
C GLY A 371 -21.35 -1.76 -0.80
N PHE A 372 -21.99 -1.46 -1.93
CA PHE A 372 -23.44 -1.65 -2.11
C PHE A 372 -23.83 -3.13 -2.09
N TYR A 373 -23.02 -4.00 -2.73
CA TYR A 373 -23.24 -5.45 -2.67
C TYR A 373 -23.23 -5.96 -1.23
N MET A 374 -22.19 -5.59 -0.46
CA MET A 374 -22.08 -5.99 0.95
C MET A 374 -23.24 -5.44 1.79
N ARG A 375 -23.67 -4.21 1.56
CA ARG A 375 -24.81 -3.61 2.27
C ARG A 375 -26.12 -4.32 1.95
N HIS A 376 -26.33 -4.77 0.70
CA HIS A 376 -27.57 -5.39 0.26
C HIS A 376 -27.65 -6.87 0.66
N TYR A 377 -26.56 -7.63 0.42
CA TYR A 377 -26.55 -9.09 0.63
C TYR A 377 -26.00 -9.51 2.00
N GLY A 378 -25.38 -8.61 2.76
CA GLY A 378 -24.77 -8.92 4.05
C GLY A 378 -23.55 -9.86 3.96
N ARG A 379 -22.93 -10.03 2.79
CA ARG A 379 -21.80 -10.94 2.55
C ARG A 379 -20.75 -10.26 1.66
N TYR A 380 -19.48 -10.55 1.92
CA TYR A 380 -18.34 -10.03 1.12
C TYR A 380 -17.76 -11.07 0.15
N TYR A 381 -17.86 -12.36 0.50
CA TYR A 381 -17.16 -13.45 -0.18
C TYR A 381 -17.53 -13.59 -1.67
N GLY A 382 -18.83 -13.54 -2.01
CA GLY A 382 -19.30 -13.68 -3.39
C GLY A 382 -18.71 -12.61 -4.32
N TYR A 383 -18.74 -11.33 -3.89
CA TYR A 383 -18.17 -10.25 -4.67
C TYR A 383 -16.64 -10.37 -4.78
N LEU A 384 -15.96 -10.76 -3.69
CA LEU A 384 -14.51 -10.98 -3.67
C LEU A 384 -14.10 -12.04 -4.70
N CYS A 385 -14.78 -13.20 -4.73
CA CYS A 385 -14.50 -14.26 -5.70
C CYS A 385 -14.74 -13.81 -7.15
N VAL A 386 -15.84 -13.12 -7.43
CA VAL A 386 -16.11 -12.58 -8.77
C VAL A 386 -15.05 -11.58 -9.16
N SER A 387 -14.67 -10.67 -8.24
CA SER A 387 -13.64 -9.66 -8.52
C SER A 387 -12.30 -10.29 -8.90
N VAL A 388 -11.81 -11.31 -8.19
CA VAL A 388 -10.50 -11.92 -8.52
C VAL A 388 -10.54 -12.71 -9.83
N VAL A 389 -11.68 -13.31 -10.17
CA VAL A 389 -11.86 -13.98 -11.48
C VAL A 389 -11.84 -12.95 -12.62
N VAL A 390 -12.62 -11.86 -12.49
CA VAL A 390 -12.64 -10.78 -13.51
C VAL A 390 -11.27 -10.12 -13.63
N LEU A 391 -10.56 -9.94 -12.50
CA LEU A 391 -9.18 -9.42 -12.47
C LEU A 391 -8.25 -10.29 -13.32
N CYS A 392 -8.25 -11.62 -13.10
CA CYS A 392 -7.43 -12.56 -13.87
C CYS A 392 -7.79 -12.57 -15.35
N LEU A 393 -9.08 -12.59 -15.67
CA LEU A 393 -9.53 -12.55 -17.08
C LEU A 393 -9.11 -11.24 -17.77
N SER A 394 -9.16 -10.12 -17.06
CA SER A 394 -8.79 -8.81 -17.62
C SER A 394 -7.29 -8.63 -17.83
N CYS A 395 -6.44 -9.35 -17.10
CA CYS A 395 -4.99 -9.27 -17.28
C CYS A 395 -4.47 -10.25 -18.36
N LEU A 396 -5.22 -11.29 -18.75
CA LEU A 396 -4.78 -12.28 -19.76
C LEU A 396 -4.33 -11.67 -21.09
N PRO A 397 -4.99 -10.63 -21.65
CA PRO A 397 -4.54 -10.01 -22.89
C PRO A 397 -3.11 -9.48 -22.85
N MET A 398 -2.56 -9.18 -21.67
CA MET A 398 -1.16 -8.74 -21.55
C MET A 398 -0.15 -9.80 -21.98
N ALA A 399 -0.51 -11.08 -21.87
CA ALA A 399 0.32 -12.19 -22.36
C ALA A 399 0.47 -12.21 -23.90
N PHE A 400 -0.38 -11.48 -24.61
CA PHE A 400 -0.40 -11.42 -26.07
C PHE A 400 0.05 -10.08 -26.64
N TYR A 401 0.58 -9.17 -25.80
CA TYR A 401 1.10 -7.89 -26.28
C TYR A 401 2.38 -8.13 -27.10
N SER A 402 2.32 -7.69 -28.35
CA SER A 402 3.37 -7.81 -29.35
C SER A 402 3.92 -6.43 -29.73
N PHE A 403 4.90 -6.40 -30.62
CA PHE A 403 5.52 -5.19 -31.15
C PHE A 403 4.53 -4.14 -31.69
N ASN A 404 3.39 -4.57 -32.26
CA ASN A 404 2.35 -3.66 -32.74
C ASN A 404 1.01 -3.93 -32.05
N PRO A 405 0.83 -3.53 -30.79
CA PRO A 405 -0.39 -3.79 -30.05
C PRO A 405 -1.55 -2.96 -30.59
N PRO A 406 -2.80 -3.47 -30.50
CA PRO A 406 -3.98 -2.67 -30.82
C PRO A 406 -4.01 -1.41 -29.95
N LYS A 407 -4.15 -0.23 -30.56
CA LYS A 407 -4.02 1.06 -29.87
C LYS A 407 -5.09 1.34 -28.81
N LEU A 408 -6.24 0.69 -28.84
CA LEU A 408 -7.37 0.95 -27.95
C LEU A 408 -7.67 -0.22 -27.01
N LEU A 409 -7.61 -1.44 -27.50
CA LEU A 409 -8.02 -2.65 -26.79
C LEU A 409 -7.35 -2.84 -25.40
N PRO A 410 -6.03 -2.60 -25.24
CA PRO A 410 -5.39 -2.72 -23.93
C PRO A 410 -5.97 -1.78 -22.87
N PHE A 411 -6.36 -0.57 -23.25
CA PHE A 411 -6.95 0.41 -22.35
C PHE A 411 -8.39 0.04 -21.95
N VAL A 412 -9.14 -0.63 -22.85
CA VAL A 412 -10.47 -1.17 -22.54
C VAL A 412 -10.37 -2.26 -21.49
N PHE A 413 -9.41 -3.18 -21.56
CA PHE A 413 -9.19 -4.22 -20.55
C PHE A 413 -8.68 -3.68 -19.20
N ASN A 414 -8.06 -2.50 -19.20
CA ASN A 414 -7.62 -1.83 -17.96
C ASN A 414 -8.81 -1.41 -17.08
N VAL A 415 -9.97 -1.09 -17.66
CA VAL A 415 -11.16 -0.66 -16.90
C VAL A 415 -11.69 -1.78 -16.00
N PRO A 416 -12.04 -2.98 -16.47
CA PRO A 416 -12.50 -4.07 -15.60
C PRO A 416 -11.39 -4.58 -14.65
N LEU A 417 -10.11 -4.47 -15.03
CA LEU A 417 -8.99 -4.81 -14.17
C LEU A 417 -8.96 -3.91 -12.92
N THR A 418 -8.96 -2.60 -13.09
CA THR A 418 -8.92 -1.64 -11.97
C THR A 418 -10.22 -1.61 -11.17
N PHE A 419 -11.38 -1.80 -11.83
CA PHE A 419 -12.68 -1.99 -11.18
C PHE A 419 -12.63 -3.16 -10.19
N SER A 420 -12.21 -4.33 -10.65
CA SER A 420 -12.15 -5.56 -9.86
C SER A 420 -11.13 -5.47 -8.73
N GLN A 421 -9.98 -4.84 -8.99
CA GLN A 421 -8.93 -4.62 -8.00
C GLN A 421 -9.41 -3.75 -6.83
N ALA A 422 -10.13 -2.66 -7.12
CA ALA A 422 -10.69 -1.80 -6.09
C ALA A 422 -11.80 -2.51 -5.28
N GLY A 423 -12.62 -3.30 -5.95
CA GLY A 423 -13.62 -4.16 -5.30
C GLY A 423 -12.99 -5.18 -4.37
N PHE A 424 -11.91 -5.82 -4.81
CA PHE A 424 -11.13 -6.74 -3.97
C PHE A 424 -10.61 -6.05 -2.70
N PHE A 425 -9.93 -4.90 -2.81
CA PHE A 425 -9.39 -4.19 -1.64
C PHE A 425 -10.48 -3.81 -0.63
N THR A 426 -11.66 -3.43 -1.12
CA THR A 426 -12.80 -3.08 -0.27
C THR A 426 -13.34 -4.30 0.48
N CYS A 427 -13.55 -5.42 -0.22
CA CYS A 427 -14.01 -6.66 0.39
C CYS A 427 -12.99 -7.25 1.35
N ALA A 428 -11.71 -7.25 0.99
CA ALA A 428 -10.62 -7.76 1.81
C ALA A 428 -10.47 -7.01 3.13
N LEU A 429 -10.60 -5.67 3.11
CA LEU A 429 -10.58 -4.86 4.33
C LEU A 429 -11.79 -5.16 5.22
N VAL A 430 -13.00 -5.27 4.65
CA VAL A 430 -14.22 -5.58 5.43
C VAL A 430 -14.13 -6.98 6.02
N ALA A 431 -13.65 -7.97 5.26
CA ALA A 431 -13.43 -9.33 5.74
C ALA A 431 -12.47 -9.36 6.92
N LEU A 432 -11.34 -8.65 6.82
CA LEU A 432 -10.35 -8.53 7.89
C LEU A 432 -10.96 -7.96 9.17
N VAL A 433 -11.63 -6.81 9.03
CA VAL A 433 -12.24 -6.09 10.17
C VAL A 433 -13.35 -6.90 10.83
N HIS A 434 -14.13 -7.66 10.04
CA HIS A 434 -15.19 -8.50 10.55
C HIS A 434 -14.64 -9.64 11.42
N VAL A 435 -13.53 -10.25 11.04
CA VAL A 435 -12.93 -11.40 11.75
C VAL A 435 -12.16 -10.97 13.00
N VAL A 436 -11.52 -9.81 13.01
CA VAL A 436 -10.60 -9.38 14.10
C VAL A 436 -11.33 -8.56 15.18
N GLY A 437 -12.45 -7.93 14.87
CA GLY A 437 -13.19 -7.09 15.80
C GLY A 437 -12.62 -5.70 16.02
N GLN A 438 -13.25 -4.96 16.94
CA GLN A 438 -12.93 -3.54 17.19
C GLN A 438 -11.64 -3.34 18.01
N GLU A 439 -11.34 -4.27 18.92
CA GLU A 439 -10.23 -4.15 19.87
C GLU A 439 -8.85 -4.23 19.18
N SER A 440 -8.74 -5.08 18.15
CA SER A 440 -7.50 -5.29 17.40
C SER A 440 -7.51 -4.68 16.01
N LEU A 441 -8.45 -3.75 15.75
CA LEU A 441 -8.67 -3.14 14.44
C LEU A 441 -7.42 -2.41 13.92
N GLY A 442 -6.74 -1.64 14.77
CA GLY A 442 -5.54 -0.90 14.40
C GLY A 442 -4.40 -1.83 13.97
N VAL A 443 -4.18 -2.89 14.76
CA VAL A 443 -3.15 -3.91 14.48
C VAL A 443 -3.44 -4.62 13.16
N ALA A 444 -4.65 -5.14 12.99
CA ALA A 444 -5.03 -5.88 11.80
C ALA A 444 -4.96 -5.02 10.54
N THR A 445 -5.44 -3.77 10.63
CA THR A 445 -5.35 -2.82 9.52
C THR A 445 -3.89 -2.44 9.23
N GLY A 446 -3.08 -2.20 10.26
CA GLY A 446 -1.64 -1.96 10.13
C GLY A 446 -0.92 -3.12 9.43
N MET A 447 -1.21 -4.38 9.85
CA MET A 447 -0.69 -5.58 9.20
C MET A 447 -1.10 -5.67 7.72
N ASN A 448 -2.37 -5.40 7.42
CA ASN A 448 -2.85 -5.40 6.05
C ASN A 448 -2.09 -4.39 5.16
N TYR A 449 -1.86 -3.17 5.67
CA TYR A 449 -1.05 -2.18 4.96
C TYR A 449 0.44 -2.53 4.91
N LEU A 450 0.98 -3.24 5.91
CA LEU A 450 2.34 -3.78 5.87
C LEU A 450 2.51 -4.74 4.69
N PHE A 451 1.65 -5.74 4.56
CA PHE A 451 1.68 -6.68 3.44
C PHE A 451 1.49 -5.97 2.09
N ARG A 452 0.55 -5.03 2.03
CA ARG A 452 0.28 -4.24 0.83
C ARG A 452 1.49 -3.39 0.41
N SER A 453 2.09 -2.64 1.31
CA SER A 453 3.23 -1.76 0.99
C SER A 453 4.50 -2.55 0.70
N THR A 454 4.74 -3.65 1.42
CA THR A 454 5.85 -4.57 1.12
C THR A 454 5.69 -5.18 -0.28
N GLY A 455 4.46 -5.61 -0.63
CA GLY A 455 4.14 -6.08 -1.98
C GLY A 455 4.43 -5.02 -3.05
N GLN A 456 4.08 -3.75 -2.80
CA GLN A 456 4.38 -2.66 -3.73
C GLN A 456 5.89 -2.47 -3.93
N VAL A 457 6.68 -2.42 -2.87
CA VAL A 457 8.14 -2.26 -2.96
C VAL A 457 8.76 -3.45 -3.71
N MET A 458 8.39 -4.67 -3.35
CA MET A 458 8.91 -5.87 -4.03
C MET A 458 8.44 -5.95 -5.49
N GLY A 459 7.22 -5.51 -5.78
CA GLY A 459 6.67 -5.52 -7.13
C GLY A 459 7.51 -4.68 -8.09
N ILE A 460 7.76 -3.42 -7.75
CA ILE A 460 8.56 -2.53 -8.61
C ILE A 460 10.00 -3.04 -8.75
N SER A 461 10.59 -3.55 -7.67
CA SER A 461 11.97 -4.05 -7.66
C SER A 461 12.14 -5.30 -8.52
N LEU A 462 11.28 -6.31 -8.32
CA LEU A 462 11.35 -7.57 -9.07
C LEU A 462 10.99 -7.37 -10.56
N SER A 463 10.00 -6.55 -10.87
CA SER A 463 9.63 -6.25 -12.25
C SER A 463 10.73 -5.48 -12.97
N GLY A 464 11.34 -4.51 -12.32
CA GLY A 464 12.45 -3.75 -12.88
C GLY A 464 13.70 -4.62 -13.08
N PHE A 465 14.01 -5.48 -12.11
CA PHE A 465 15.08 -6.48 -12.25
C PHE A 465 14.81 -7.40 -13.44
N LEU A 466 13.62 -7.94 -13.55
CA LEU A 466 13.22 -8.84 -14.64
C LEU A 466 13.32 -8.15 -16.00
N LEU A 467 12.88 -6.87 -16.08
CA LEU A 467 13.03 -6.05 -17.28
C LEU A 467 14.50 -5.90 -17.67
N GLN A 468 15.34 -5.43 -16.75
CA GLN A 468 16.75 -5.15 -17.06
C GLN A 468 17.55 -6.41 -17.38
N TRP A 469 17.29 -7.50 -16.66
CA TRP A 469 17.94 -8.78 -16.91
C TRP A 469 17.59 -9.33 -18.31
N THR A 470 16.30 -9.41 -18.64
CA THR A 470 15.84 -9.88 -19.94
C THR A 470 16.29 -8.93 -21.06
N LEU A 471 16.20 -7.62 -20.85
CA LEU A 471 16.60 -6.62 -21.84
C LEU A 471 18.10 -6.72 -22.15
N SER A 472 18.95 -6.92 -21.14
CA SER A 472 20.39 -7.09 -21.33
C SER A 472 20.72 -8.34 -22.15
N ASP A 473 20.05 -9.45 -21.85
CA ASP A 473 20.22 -10.72 -22.54
C ASP A 473 19.75 -10.65 -24.02
N GLU A 474 18.56 -10.06 -24.25
CA GLU A 474 18.00 -9.91 -25.60
C GLU A 474 18.79 -8.90 -26.46
N LEU A 475 19.24 -7.79 -25.90
CA LEU A 475 20.08 -6.83 -26.62
C LEU A 475 21.43 -7.45 -26.99
N GLY A 476 22.04 -8.19 -26.07
CA GLY A 476 23.32 -8.88 -26.33
C GLY A 476 23.24 -9.94 -27.42
N LYS A 477 22.08 -10.58 -27.62
CA LYS A 477 21.84 -11.54 -28.71
C LYS A 477 21.60 -10.88 -30.08
N ARG A 478 21.01 -9.67 -30.09
CA ARG A 478 20.52 -9.00 -31.31
C ARG A 478 21.46 -7.91 -31.83
N ILE A 479 22.12 -7.19 -30.94
CA ILE A 479 23.04 -6.11 -31.29
C ILE A 479 24.47 -6.62 -31.18
N LEU A 480 25.05 -6.97 -32.35
CA LEU A 480 26.40 -7.52 -32.48
C LEU A 480 27.30 -6.54 -33.26
N GLY A 481 28.55 -6.43 -32.88
CA GLY A 481 29.54 -5.64 -33.62
C GLY A 481 30.47 -4.81 -32.72
N PRO A 482 31.42 -4.10 -33.31
CA PRO A 482 32.32 -3.22 -32.55
C PRO A 482 31.54 -2.05 -31.96
N GLY A 483 31.67 -1.82 -30.64
CA GLY A 483 30.92 -0.78 -29.92
C GLY A 483 29.51 -1.18 -29.45
N SER A 484 29.10 -2.45 -29.64
CA SER A 484 27.78 -2.96 -29.19
C SER A 484 27.57 -2.81 -27.70
N ASP A 485 28.59 -3.07 -26.87
CA ASP A 485 28.47 -3.00 -25.41
C ASP A 485 28.14 -1.59 -24.90
N GLU A 486 28.76 -0.57 -25.48
CA GLU A 486 28.50 0.82 -25.13
C GLU A 486 27.08 1.24 -25.58
N LEU A 487 26.67 0.85 -26.77
CA LEU A 487 25.32 1.10 -27.30
C LEU A 487 24.25 0.36 -26.47
N ILE A 488 24.46 -0.89 -26.12
CA ILE A 488 23.57 -1.67 -25.22
C ILE A 488 23.42 -0.94 -23.89
N LEU A 489 24.51 -0.46 -23.32
CA LEU A 489 24.50 0.30 -22.07
C LEU A 489 23.66 1.57 -22.20
N GLN A 490 23.85 2.34 -23.27
CA GLN A 490 23.08 3.56 -23.54
C GLN A 490 21.58 3.26 -23.71
N ILE A 491 21.21 2.22 -24.49
CA ILE A 491 19.82 1.81 -24.69
C ILE A 491 19.15 1.39 -23.37
N ARG A 492 19.89 0.71 -22.49
CA ARG A 492 19.39 0.29 -21.17
C ARG A 492 19.18 1.46 -20.21
N HIS A 493 20.02 2.48 -20.27
CA HIS A 493 19.92 3.66 -19.42
C HIS A 493 18.87 4.66 -19.89
N ASP A 494 18.71 4.82 -21.20
CA ASP A 494 17.82 5.83 -21.77
C ASP A 494 17.04 5.30 -22.97
N SER A 495 15.77 4.97 -22.74
CA SER A 495 14.86 4.55 -23.81
C SER A 495 14.50 5.69 -24.80
N THR A 496 14.79 6.95 -24.46
CA THR A 496 14.48 8.09 -25.33
C THR A 496 15.41 8.20 -26.53
N ILE A 497 16.53 7.48 -26.53
CA ILE A 497 17.46 7.43 -27.70
C ILE A 497 16.95 6.53 -28.82
N LEU A 498 15.95 5.66 -28.57
CA LEU A 498 15.43 4.72 -29.56
C LEU A 498 15.02 5.38 -30.89
N PRO A 499 14.31 6.53 -30.91
CA PRO A 499 13.96 7.22 -32.17
C PRO A 499 15.15 7.73 -32.98
N SER A 500 16.30 7.98 -32.34
CA SER A 500 17.51 8.50 -32.98
C SER A 500 18.41 7.41 -33.56
N LEU A 501 18.14 6.12 -33.26
CA LEU A 501 18.92 5.01 -33.78
C LEU A 501 18.65 4.74 -35.26
N PRO A 502 19.62 4.19 -36.03
CA PRO A 502 19.39 3.61 -37.35
C PRO A 502 18.25 2.62 -37.36
N ALA A 503 17.49 2.54 -38.46
CA ALA A 503 16.25 1.77 -38.56
C ALA A 503 16.42 0.29 -38.13
N ASP A 504 17.50 -0.36 -38.51
CA ASP A 504 17.79 -1.75 -38.18
C ASP A 504 18.03 -1.95 -36.67
N LEU A 505 18.90 -1.13 -36.08
CA LEU A 505 19.20 -1.17 -34.64
C LEU A 505 18.00 -0.79 -33.80
N ARG A 506 17.21 0.17 -34.25
CA ARG A 506 15.96 0.55 -33.60
C ARG A 506 14.96 -0.60 -33.58
N HIS A 507 14.82 -1.32 -34.69
CA HIS A 507 13.92 -2.48 -34.78
C HIS A 507 14.32 -3.58 -33.80
N GLU A 508 15.60 -3.95 -33.75
CA GLU A 508 16.13 -4.96 -32.81
C GLU A 508 16.02 -4.54 -31.35
N ALA A 509 16.26 -3.26 -31.04
CA ALA A 509 16.07 -2.72 -29.70
C ALA A 509 14.61 -2.75 -29.27
N LEU A 510 13.67 -2.39 -30.15
CA LEU A 510 12.23 -2.45 -29.85
C LEU A 510 11.73 -3.88 -29.64
N LEU A 511 12.24 -4.86 -30.41
CA LEU A 511 11.95 -6.28 -30.20
C LEU A 511 12.48 -6.76 -28.85
N SER A 512 13.68 -6.33 -28.45
CA SER A 512 14.27 -6.65 -27.14
C SER A 512 13.45 -6.09 -25.99
N TYR A 513 12.98 -4.84 -26.09
CA TYR A 513 12.06 -4.24 -25.12
C TYR A 513 10.72 -4.97 -25.05
N THR A 514 10.20 -5.41 -26.21
CA THR A 514 8.94 -6.17 -26.28
C THR A 514 9.07 -7.49 -25.52
N SER A 515 10.14 -8.25 -25.75
CA SER A 515 10.43 -9.51 -25.05
C SER A 515 10.60 -9.29 -23.55
N ALA A 516 11.34 -8.26 -23.15
CA ALA A 516 11.60 -7.96 -21.74
C ALA A 516 10.31 -7.56 -21.00
N LEU A 517 9.49 -6.70 -21.59
CA LEU A 517 8.22 -6.28 -21.02
C LEU A 517 7.16 -7.39 -21.03
N HIS A 518 7.22 -8.30 -21.99
CA HIS A 518 6.37 -9.51 -21.99
C HIS A 518 6.61 -10.36 -20.74
N ASN A 519 7.87 -10.58 -20.35
CA ASN A 519 8.20 -11.31 -19.13
C ASN A 519 7.71 -10.59 -17.87
N VAL A 520 7.75 -9.26 -17.85
CA VAL A 520 7.17 -8.46 -16.76
C VAL A 520 5.65 -8.63 -16.69
N PHE A 521 4.96 -8.65 -17.83
CA PHE A 521 3.51 -8.89 -17.86
C PHE A 521 3.14 -10.30 -17.41
N LEU A 522 3.92 -11.32 -17.78
CA LEU A 522 3.72 -12.69 -17.28
C LEU A 522 3.90 -12.76 -15.76
N PHE A 523 4.87 -12.05 -15.21
CA PHE A 523 5.05 -11.92 -13.76
C PHE A 523 3.82 -11.27 -13.08
N ILE A 524 3.27 -10.19 -13.65
CA ILE A 524 2.05 -9.52 -13.16
C ILE A 524 0.86 -10.50 -13.17
N ILE A 525 0.67 -11.25 -14.26
CA ILE A 525 -0.39 -12.26 -14.37
C ILE A 525 -0.21 -13.33 -13.29
N GLY A 526 1.02 -13.82 -13.09
CA GLY A 526 1.34 -14.78 -12.02
C GLY A 526 0.95 -14.29 -10.63
N CYS A 527 1.23 -13.01 -10.32
CA CYS A 527 0.82 -12.40 -9.06
C CYS A 527 -0.72 -12.32 -8.90
N TYR A 528 -1.46 -12.01 -9.97
CA TYR A 528 -2.92 -12.02 -9.93
C TYR A 528 -3.50 -13.43 -9.77
N VAL A 529 -2.88 -14.44 -10.37
CA VAL A 529 -3.26 -15.86 -10.17
C VAL A 529 -3.02 -16.28 -8.72
N CYS A 530 -1.88 -15.91 -8.12
CA CYS A 530 -1.63 -16.13 -6.69
C CYS A 530 -2.68 -15.44 -5.80
N THR A 531 -3.06 -14.20 -6.13
CA THR A 531 -4.13 -13.48 -5.44
C THR A 531 -5.45 -14.25 -5.53
N MET A 532 -5.81 -14.78 -6.69
CA MET A 532 -7.02 -15.55 -6.89
C MET A 532 -7.02 -16.81 -6.04
N ILE A 533 -5.94 -17.59 -6.06
CA ILE A 533 -5.81 -18.83 -5.27
C ILE A 533 -5.98 -18.52 -3.78
N LEU A 534 -5.26 -17.52 -3.27
CA LEU A 534 -5.30 -17.13 -1.86
C LEU A 534 -6.68 -16.61 -1.44
N SER A 535 -7.39 -15.93 -2.32
CA SER A 535 -8.72 -15.39 -2.04
C SER A 535 -9.78 -16.46 -1.80
N PHE A 536 -9.64 -17.65 -2.38
CA PHE A 536 -10.55 -18.77 -2.12
C PHE A 536 -10.41 -19.35 -0.70
N PHE A 537 -9.34 -19.07 0.01
CA PHE A 537 -9.18 -19.48 1.41
C PHE A 537 -9.85 -18.52 2.40
N VAL A 538 -10.36 -17.37 1.97
CA VAL A 538 -11.12 -16.45 2.82
C VAL A 538 -12.45 -17.09 3.22
N GLU A 539 -12.82 -16.98 4.48
CA GLU A 539 -14.06 -17.58 5.00
C GLU A 539 -15.30 -16.81 4.53
N ASN A 540 -16.34 -17.55 4.21
CA ASN A 540 -17.64 -16.99 3.83
C ASN A 540 -18.51 -16.80 5.08
N LYS A 541 -18.39 -15.64 5.75
CA LYS A 541 -19.21 -15.29 6.91
C LYS A 541 -20.26 -14.23 6.56
N HIS A 542 -21.37 -14.23 7.28
CA HIS A 542 -22.40 -13.20 7.15
C HIS A 542 -22.04 -12.02 8.06
N LEU A 543 -22.16 -10.78 7.57
CA LEU A 543 -21.79 -9.58 8.32
C LEU A 543 -22.66 -9.31 9.57
N ASP A 544 -23.79 -10.00 9.71
CA ASP A 544 -24.67 -9.93 10.88
C ASP A 544 -24.37 -11.00 11.94
N GLU A 545 -23.52 -11.99 11.64
CA GLU A 545 -23.13 -13.00 12.61
C GLU A 545 -22.25 -12.37 13.69
N PRO A 546 -22.62 -12.55 14.99
CA PRO A 546 -21.76 -12.07 16.06
C PRO A 546 -20.42 -12.84 16.04
N PHE A 547 -19.39 -12.23 16.63
CA PHE A 547 -18.09 -12.86 16.84
C PHE A 547 -18.29 -14.25 17.45
N SER A 548 -17.85 -15.31 16.79
CA SER A 548 -17.67 -16.60 17.42
C SER A 548 -16.29 -16.59 18.08
N ASP A 549 -16.26 -16.61 19.42
CA ASP A 549 -15.07 -16.90 20.21
C ASP A 549 -14.69 -18.39 20.05
N GLU A 550 -14.35 -18.86 18.83
CA GLU A 550 -13.79 -20.19 18.58
C GLU A 550 -12.27 -20.14 18.48
#